data_12f1bbb9ff18833c0b2b9ed6e1a19d6c
#
_entry.id   12f1bbb9ff18833c0b2b9ed6e1a19d6c
#
_cell.length_a   1.000
_cell.length_b   1.000
_cell.length_c   1.000
_cell.angle_alpha   90.00
_cell.angle_beta   90.00
_cell.angle_gamma   90.00
#
_symmetry.space_group_name_H-M   'P 1'
#
loop_
_entity.id
_entity.type
_entity.pdbx_description
1 polymer ?
#
loop_
_entity_poly.entity_id
_entity_poly.type
_entity_poly.pdbx_seq_one_letter_code
_entity_poly.pdbx_strand_id
1 'polypeptide(L)'
;VSSFTKMDCIAIENAIVALQYEFSRQFAIEELEKKFQNDILNNILNDKVTSEAELEKSAGLLQLDKNGNYRVIVFGVKNEGKPQKDMNEKLLHISCLEEAVRRRLPDVKIHRDLDKIVAIKEADPTKTQAVHRTEMREIIEQVQAEMKYQNKNLKVRAGVGKIVSGLIRLPESYKEAGDALSFIDIAGDISGSEDSAVMMFSDFGIFKLLCQTDDPQMLIEY
;
A
#
# COMPACT_ATOMS: atom_id res chain seq x y z
N VAL A 1 -23.66 30.80 38.74
CA VAL A 1 -23.11 30.64 37.39
C VAL A 1 -22.24 31.86 37.15
N SER A 2 -20.92 31.72 37.28
CA SER A 2 -19.97 32.79 36.97
C SER A 2 -19.99 33.04 35.45
N SER A 3 -20.37 34.24 35.08
CA SER A 3 -20.29 34.69 33.68
C SER A 3 -18.85 34.92 33.30
N PHE A 4 -18.45 34.45 32.13
CA PHE A 4 -17.14 34.72 31.55
C PHE A 4 -16.88 36.23 31.47
N THR A 5 -15.71 36.63 31.91
CA THR A 5 -15.26 38.03 31.79
C THR A 5 -14.66 38.25 30.40
N LYS A 6 -14.55 39.53 29.98
CA LYS A 6 -13.88 39.88 28.72
C LYS A 6 -12.40 39.41 28.67
N MET A 7 -11.75 39.36 29.81
CA MET A 7 -10.39 38.84 29.94
C MET A 7 -10.32 37.33 29.70
N ASP A 8 -11.32 36.59 30.20
CA ASP A 8 -11.40 35.13 29.97
C ASP A 8 -11.60 34.82 28.46
N CYS A 9 -12.42 35.62 27.76
CA CYS A 9 -12.61 35.46 26.32
C CYS A 9 -11.27 35.69 25.55
N ILE A 10 -10.54 36.75 25.86
CA ILE A 10 -9.25 37.06 25.25
C ILE A 10 -8.25 35.94 25.55
N ALA A 11 -8.23 35.43 26.77
CA ALA A 11 -7.33 34.32 27.13
C ALA A 11 -7.65 33.03 26.34
N ILE A 12 -8.93 32.71 26.16
CA ILE A 12 -9.39 31.57 25.36
C ILE A 12 -9.03 31.75 23.88
N GLU A 13 -9.27 32.94 23.30
CA GLU A 13 -8.93 33.22 21.92
C GLU A 13 -7.42 33.06 21.68
N ASN A 14 -6.58 33.60 22.55
CA ASN A 14 -5.12 33.44 22.45
C ASN A 14 -4.70 31.96 22.59
N ALA A 15 -5.31 31.20 23.49
CA ALA A 15 -5.05 29.77 23.64
C ALA A 15 -5.44 28.97 22.38
N ILE A 16 -6.57 29.31 21.75
CA ILE A 16 -7.01 28.67 20.49
C ILE A 16 -5.98 28.95 19.38
N VAL A 17 -5.53 30.19 19.22
CA VAL A 17 -4.51 30.55 18.21
C VAL A 17 -3.21 29.79 18.45
N ALA A 18 -2.75 29.72 19.69
CA ALA A 18 -1.54 28.97 20.05
C ALA A 18 -1.66 27.48 19.74
N LEU A 19 -2.81 26.86 20.07
CA LEU A 19 -3.09 25.47 19.74
C LEU A 19 -3.15 25.22 18.23
N GLN A 20 -3.83 26.10 17.48
CA GLN A 20 -3.90 26.00 16.03
C GLN A 20 -2.49 26.05 15.39
N TYR A 21 -1.63 26.95 15.87
CA TYR A 21 -0.25 27.04 15.41
C TYR A 21 0.54 25.76 15.70
N GLU A 22 0.43 25.21 16.93
CA GLU A 22 1.15 24.00 17.31
C GLU A 22 0.64 22.77 16.53
N PHE A 23 -0.68 22.62 16.36
CA PHE A 23 -1.23 21.56 15.51
C PHE A 23 -0.79 21.67 14.05
N SER A 24 -0.78 22.88 13.50
CA SER A 24 -0.30 23.10 12.13
C SER A 24 1.18 22.74 11.97
N ARG A 25 1.98 23.08 12.98
CA ARG A 25 3.42 22.75 13.01
C ARG A 25 3.65 21.25 13.10
N GLN A 26 2.94 20.56 14.00
CA GLN A 26 3.04 19.10 14.15
C GLN A 26 2.59 18.39 12.87
N PHE A 27 1.48 18.81 12.29
CA PHE A 27 1.00 18.26 11.02
C PHE A 27 2.03 18.42 9.89
N ALA A 28 2.66 19.60 9.78
CA ALA A 28 3.69 19.83 8.77
C ALA A 28 4.92 18.91 8.96
N ILE A 29 5.32 18.67 10.22
CA ILE A 29 6.43 17.75 10.54
C ILE A 29 6.07 16.33 10.15
N GLU A 30 4.88 15.85 10.55
CA GLU A 30 4.41 14.50 10.21
C GLU A 30 4.34 14.27 8.69
N GLU A 31 3.87 15.26 7.94
CA GLU A 31 3.81 15.16 6.47
C GLU A 31 5.21 15.12 5.83
N LEU A 32 6.17 15.87 6.38
CA LEU A 32 7.56 15.78 5.93
C LEU A 32 8.19 14.42 6.24
N GLU A 33 7.94 13.87 7.43
CA GLU A 33 8.41 12.53 7.81
C GLU A 33 7.82 11.44 6.91
N LYS A 34 6.50 11.49 6.65
CA LYS A 34 5.85 10.56 5.73
C LYS A 34 6.44 10.64 4.32
N LYS A 35 6.65 11.86 3.81
CA LYS A 35 7.25 12.05 2.49
C LYS A 35 8.67 11.48 2.45
N PHE A 36 9.48 11.74 3.46
CA PHE A 36 10.84 11.23 3.55
C PHE A 36 10.87 9.69 3.61
N GLN A 37 10.00 9.08 4.43
CA GLN A 37 9.86 7.62 4.47
C GLN A 37 9.42 7.05 3.12
N ASN A 38 8.49 7.72 2.44
CA ASN A 38 8.02 7.32 1.12
C ASN A 38 9.16 7.33 0.07
N ASP A 39 10.02 8.35 0.11
CA ASP A 39 11.17 8.48 -0.80
C ASP A 39 12.21 7.38 -0.54
N ILE A 40 12.48 7.05 0.73
CA ILE A 40 13.38 5.95 1.10
C ILE A 40 12.81 4.61 0.59
N LEU A 41 11.53 4.35 0.83
CA LEU A 41 10.87 3.12 0.37
C LEU A 41 10.88 3.01 -1.16
N ASN A 42 10.62 4.12 -1.85
CA ASN A 42 10.70 4.18 -3.30
C ASN A 42 12.10 3.81 -3.82
N ASN A 43 13.15 4.29 -3.15
CA ASN A 43 14.53 3.96 -3.54
C ASN A 43 14.85 2.48 -3.33
N ILE A 44 14.42 1.89 -2.21
CA ILE A 44 14.60 0.46 -1.95
C ILE A 44 13.81 -0.37 -2.96
N LEU A 45 12.52 -0.11 -3.15
CA LEU A 45 11.63 -0.89 -4.02
C LEU A 45 12.05 -0.87 -5.50
N ASN A 46 12.70 0.21 -5.94
CA ASN A 46 13.17 0.36 -7.32
C ASN A 46 14.67 0.06 -7.50
N ASP A 47 15.28 -0.67 -6.57
CA ASP A 47 16.69 -1.10 -6.64
C ASP A 47 17.68 0.05 -6.85
N LYS A 48 17.40 1.21 -6.25
CA LYS A 48 18.26 2.41 -6.36
C LYS A 48 19.29 2.52 -5.25
N VAL A 49 19.20 1.65 -4.23
CA VAL A 49 20.14 1.60 -3.11
C VAL A 49 21.34 0.75 -3.53
N THR A 50 22.48 1.39 -3.74
CA THR A 50 23.66 0.74 -4.33
C THR A 50 24.70 0.30 -3.31
N SER A 51 24.65 0.80 -2.08
CA SER A 51 25.61 0.46 -1.03
C SER A 51 24.98 -0.14 0.21
N GLU A 52 25.71 -1.05 0.84
CA GLU A 52 25.28 -1.69 2.09
C GLU A 52 25.11 -0.67 3.23
N ALA A 53 25.97 0.33 3.31
CA ALA A 53 25.88 1.40 4.31
C ALA A 53 24.62 2.26 4.12
N GLU A 54 24.21 2.53 2.88
CA GLU A 54 22.98 3.23 2.57
C GLU A 54 21.75 2.40 2.93
N LEU A 55 21.78 1.09 2.65
CA LEU A 55 20.71 0.17 3.04
C LEU A 55 20.54 0.11 4.55
N GLU A 56 21.64 0.03 5.31
CA GLU A 56 21.63 0.00 6.78
C GLU A 56 21.05 1.29 7.36
N LYS A 57 21.46 2.45 6.82
CA LYS A 57 20.88 3.75 7.19
C LYS A 57 19.38 3.81 6.90
N SER A 58 18.97 3.36 5.74
CA SER A 58 17.56 3.30 5.31
C SER A 58 16.74 2.37 6.22
N ALA A 59 17.27 1.21 6.57
CA ALA A 59 16.67 0.26 7.50
C ALA A 59 16.44 0.89 8.87
N GLY A 60 17.45 1.59 9.42
CA GLY A 60 17.34 2.31 10.69
C GLY A 60 16.29 3.41 10.66
N LEU A 61 16.22 4.22 9.60
CA LEU A 61 15.23 5.28 9.44
C LEU A 61 13.79 4.75 9.30
N LEU A 62 13.63 3.60 8.66
CA LEU A 62 12.34 2.93 8.51
C LEU A 62 11.97 2.06 9.71
N GLN A 63 12.88 1.86 10.66
CA GLN A 63 12.72 0.92 11.77
C GLN A 63 12.40 -0.50 11.28
N LEU A 64 13.16 -0.97 10.29
CA LEU A 64 13.07 -2.32 9.73
C LEU A 64 14.38 -3.07 10.00
N ASP A 65 14.27 -4.39 10.21
CA ASP A 65 15.47 -5.24 10.29
C ASP A 65 16.05 -5.46 8.88
N LYS A 66 17.32 -5.10 8.68
CA LYS A 66 18.02 -5.31 7.41
C LYS A 66 17.94 -6.75 6.91
N ASN A 67 17.96 -7.72 7.82
CA ASN A 67 17.95 -9.16 7.52
C ASN A 67 16.58 -9.82 7.75
N GLY A 68 15.55 -9.04 8.08
CA GLY A 68 14.21 -9.53 8.32
C GLY A 68 13.59 -10.22 7.10
N ASN A 69 12.50 -10.94 7.32
CA ASN A 69 11.73 -11.55 6.24
C ASN A 69 10.54 -10.66 5.91
N TYR A 70 10.40 -10.30 4.66
CA TYR A 70 9.40 -9.34 4.20
C TYR A 70 8.61 -9.86 3.03
N ARG A 71 7.41 -9.33 2.88
CA ARG A 71 6.54 -9.54 1.72
C ARG A 71 5.97 -8.20 1.29
N VAL A 72 5.92 -8.00 -0.01
CA VAL A 72 5.30 -6.81 -0.61
C VAL A 72 3.90 -7.15 -1.10
N ILE A 73 2.96 -6.26 -0.82
CA ILE A 73 1.58 -6.31 -1.27
C ILE A 73 1.31 -5.01 -2.03
N VAL A 74 0.86 -5.11 -3.27
CA VAL A 74 0.50 -3.95 -4.09
C VAL A 74 -1.02 -3.90 -4.22
N PHE A 75 -1.62 -2.84 -3.71
CA PHE A 75 -3.05 -2.59 -3.79
C PHE A 75 -3.36 -1.59 -4.89
N GLY A 76 -4.37 -1.88 -5.68
CA GLY A 76 -4.96 -0.97 -6.67
C GLY A 76 -6.46 -0.83 -6.46
N VAL A 77 -7.03 0.28 -6.96
CA VAL A 77 -8.47 0.54 -6.93
C VAL A 77 -8.99 0.73 -8.35
N LYS A 78 -10.06 0.02 -8.71
CA LYS A 78 -10.80 0.21 -9.96
C LYS A 78 -12.21 0.71 -9.62
N ASN A 79 -12.68 1.74 -10.34
CA ASN A 79 -14.05 2.19 -10.26
C ASN A 79 -14.85 1.56 -11.40
N GLU A 80 -15.81 0.68 -11.09
CA GLU A 80 -16.62 -0.03 -12.10
C GLU A 80 -17.71 0.82 -12.72
N GLY A 81 -18.07 1.93 -12.08
CA GLY A 81 -19.19 2.76 -12.52
C GLY A 81 -18.88 3.77 -13.62
N LYS A 82 -17.63 4.21 -13.76
CA LYS A 82 -17.20 5.23 -14.74
C LYS A 82 -15.69 5.16 -14.95
N PRO A 83 -15.19 5.41 -16.19
CA PRO A 83 -13.77 5.64 -16.38
C PRO A 83 -13.36 6.85 -15.53
N GLN A 84 -12.38 6.67 -14.64
CA GLN A 84 -11.83 7.74 -13.80
C GLN A 84 -11.16 8.79 -14.70
N LYS A 85 -11.89 9.86 -15.02
CA LYS A 85 -11.38 10.98 -15.80
C LYS A 85 -10.81 12.10 -14.93
N ASP A 86 -11.20 12.14 -13.64
CA ASP A 86 -10.78 13.19 -12.71
C ASP A 86 -9.61 12.69 -11.84
N MET A 87 -8.49 13.40 -11.93
CA MET A 87 -7.29 13.13 -11.14
C MET A 87 -7.55 13.32 -9.63
N ASN A 88 -8.39 14.28 -9.25
CA ASN A 88 -8.72 14.53 -7.85
C ASN A 88 -9.50 13.37 -7.24
N GLU A 89 -10.47 12.82 -8.00
CA GLU A 89 -11.22 11.64 -7.57
C GLU A 89 -10.29 10.43 -7.37
N LYS A 90 -9.33 10.23 -8.28
CA LYS A 90 -8.33 9.16 -8.17
C LYS A 90 -7.47 9.32 -6.91
N LEU A 91 -6.96 10.54 -6.66
CA LEU A 91 -6.16 10.83 -5.48
C LEU A 91 -6.94 10.62 -4.17
N LEU A 92 -8.24 10.95 -4.17
CA LEU A 92 -9.12 10.69 -3.03
C LEU A 92 -9.27 9.19 -2.77
N HIS A 93 -9.53 8.39 -3.81
CA HIS A 93 -9.66 6.93 -3.67
C HIS A 93 -8.37 6.29 -3.15
N ILE A 94 -7.21 6.74 -3.60
CA ILE A 94 -5.91 6.25 -3.10
C ILE A 94 -5.69 6.65 -1.65
N SER A 95 -6.08 7.88 -1.24
CA SER A 95 -6.01 8.29 0.17
C SER A 95 -6.91 7.44 1.06
N CYS A 96 -8.14 7.17 0.62
CA CYS A 96 -9.07 6.28 1.34
C CYS A 96 -8.53 4.86 1.44
N LEU A 97 -7.92 4.34 0.36
CA LEU A 97 -7.29 3.02 0.35
C LEU A 97 -6.11 2.97 1.32
N GLU A 98 -5.26 4.00 1.35
CA GLU A 98 -4.15 4.08 2.29
C GLU A 98 -4.63 4.01 3.75
N GLU A 99 -5.67 4.77 4.09
CA GLU A 99 -6.26 4.73 5.43
C GLU A 99 -6.84 3.35 5.79
N ALA A 100 -7.55 2.72 4.86
CA ALA A 100 -8.10 1.38 5.05
C ALA A 100 -6.99 0.34 5.28
N VAL A 101 -5.92 0.41 4.49
CA VAL A 101 -4.75 -0.48 4.65
C VAL A 101 -4.07 -0.23 6.00
N ARG A 102 -3.84 1.02 6.42
CA ARG A 102 -3.22 1.35 7.72
C ARG A 102 -4.02 0.84 8.90
N ARG A 103 -5.35 0.92 8.84
CA ARG A 103 -6.22 0.41 9.94
C ARG A 103 -6.17 -1.11 10.07
N ARG A 104 -6.03 -1.83 8.95
CA ARG A 104 -6.02 -3.31 8.94
C ARG A 104 -4.64 -3.90 9.10
N LEU A 105 -3.62 -3.14 8.76
CA LEU A 105 -2.21 -3.51 8.82
C LEU A 105 -1.42 -2.40 9.54
N PRO A 106 -1.54 -2.25 10.86
CA PRO A 106 -0.89 -1.17 11.61
C PRO A 106 0.65 -1.23 11.54
N ASP A 107 1.21 -2.44 11.43
CA ASP A 107 2.65 -2.68 11.50
C ASP A 107 3.36 -2.69 10.14
N VAL A 108 2.67 -2.27 9.07
CA VAL A 108 3.28 -2.23 7.73
C VAL A 108 3.91 -0.88 7.42
N LYS A 109 4.96 -0.91 6.63
CA LYS A 109 5.46 0.30 5.97
C LYS A 109 4.74 0.48 4.65
N ILE A 110 4.23 1.68 4.44
CA ILE A 110 3.45 2.02 3.26
C ILE A 110 4.23 2.98 2.38
N HIS A 111 4.37 2.60 1.11
CA HIS A 111 4.80 3.48 0.02
C HIS A 111 3.58 3.83 -0.82
N ARG A 112 3.31 5.13 -0.97
CA ARG A 112 2.24 5.67 -1.79
C ARG A 112 2.76 6.04 -3.16
N ASP A 113 2.16 5.48 -4.19
CA ASP A 113 2.33 5.86 -5.58
C ASP A 113 1.08 6.60 -6.10
N LEU A 114 1.08 7.06 -7.34
CA LEU A 114 -0.02 7.85 -7.94
C LEU A 114 -1.33 7.06 -8.06
N ASP A 115 -1.24 5.75 -8.27
CA ASP A 115 -2.39 4.89 -8.58
C ASP A 115 -2.46 3.61 -7.74
N LYS A 116 -1.54 3.41 -6.82
CA LYS A 116 -1.45 2.21 -5.99
C LYS A 116 -0.82 2.49 -4.64
N ILE A 117 -1.10 1.60 -3.71
CA ILE A 117 -0.49 1.57 -2.38
C ILE A 117 0.35 0.31 -2.29
N VAL A 118 1.59 0.48 -1.89
CA VAL A 118 2.54 -0.62 -1.68
C VAL A 118 2.75 -0.80 -0.19
N ALA A 119 2.36 -1.95 0.34
CA ALA A 119 2.56 -2.29 1.75
C ALA A 119 3.68 -3.32 1.89
N ILE A 120 4.64 -3.03 2.75
CA ILE A 120 5.73 -3.94 3.12
C ILE A 120 5.39 -4.52 4.48
N LYS A 121 5.11 -5.82 4.51
CA LYS A 121 4.74 -6.56 5.70
C LYS A 121 5.87 -7.50 6.11
N GLU A 122 6.21 -7.47 7.40
CA GLU A 122 7.07 -8.50 7.98
C GLU A 122 6.36 -9.86 7.94
N ALA A 123 7.09 -10.89 7.58
CA ALA A 123 6.55 -12.23 7.37
C ALA A 123 7.27 -13.24 8.26
N ASP A 124 6.50 -14.07 8.94
CA ASP A 124 7.04 -15.18 9.72
C ASP A 124 7.35 -16.37 8.80
N PRO A 125 8.63 -16.71 8.58
CA PRO A 125 9.02 -17.78 7.69
C PRO A 125 8.64 -19.18 8.21
N THR A 126 8.25 -19.29 9.49
CA THR A 126 7.84 -20.57 10.12
C THR A 126 6.42 -20.97 9.75
N LYS A 127 5.58 -20.01 9.33
CA LYS A 127 4.22 -20.26 8.90
C LYS A 127 4.19 -20.92 7.51
N THR A 128 3.27 -21.85 7.34
CA THR A 128 3.07 -22.50 6.04
C THR A 128 2.51 -21.52 5.01
N GLN A 129 2.76 -21.79 3.73
CA GLN A 129 2.25 -20.96 2.63
C GLN A 129 0.71 -20.88 2.63
N ALA A 130 0.04 -21.95 3.03
CA ALA A 130 -1.42 -21.97 3.15
C ALA A 130 -1.94 -20.97 4.20
N VAL A 131 -1.28 -20.90 5.37
CA VAL A 131 -1.64 -19.93 6.42
C VAL A 131 -1.43 -18.51 5.92
N HIS A 132 -0.29 -18.22 5.30
CA HIS A 132 -0.04 -16.90 4.73
C HIS A 132 -1.07 -16.50 3.67
N ARG A 133 -1.51 -17.46 2.82
CA ARG A 133 -2.55 -17.21 1.82
C ARG A 133 -3.88 -16.83 2.45
N THR A 134 -4.30 -17.57 3.47
CA THR A 134 -5.54 -17.29 4.21
C THR A 134 -5.48 -15.92 4.88
N GLU A 135 -4.40 -15.62 5.62
CA GLU A 135 -4.21 -14.31 6.26
C GLU A 135 -4.28 -13.16 5.26
N MET A 136 -3.61 -13.29 4.11
CA MET A 136 -3.62 -12.23 3.08
C MET A 136 -5.01 -12.04 2.49
N ARG A 137 -5.72 -13.12 2.20
CA ARG A 137 -7.09 -13.05 1.67
C ARG A 137 -8.01 -12.35 2.67
N GLU A 138 -8.01 -12.74 3.92
CA GLU A 138 -8.83 -12.12 4.97
C GLU A 138 -8.56 -10.62 5.12
N ILE A 139 -7.30 -10.21 5.12
CA ILE A 139 -6.92 -8.80 5.21
C ILE A 139 -7.46 -8.01 4.01
N ILE A 140 -7.31 -8.54 2.81
CA ILE A 140 -7.71 -7.84 1.59
C ILE A 140 -9.24 -7.78 1.49
N GLU A 141 -9.96 -8.83 1.90
CA GLU A 141 -11.42 -8.82 2.01
C GLU A 141 -11.91 -7.75 3.00
N GLN A 142 -11.23 -7.56 4.13
CA GLN A 142 -11.55 -6.51 5.09
C GLN A 142 -11.31 -5.10 4.52
N VAL A 143 -10.18 -4.89 3.82
CA VAL A 143 -9.91 -3.63 3.12
C VAL A 143 -10.97 -3.35 2.05
N GLN A 144 -11.33 -4.36 1.27
CA GLN A 144 -12.39 -4.27 0.26
C GLN A 144 -13.74 -3.90 0.87
N ALA A 145 -14.11 -4.52 2.00
CA ALA A 145 -15.38 -4.22 2.70
C ALA A 145 -15.42 -2.76 3.18
N GLU A 146 -14.30 -2.24 3.70
CA GLU A 146 -14.19 -0.87 4.15
C GLU A 146 -14.30 0.14 2.99
N MET A 147 -13.63 -0.16 1.86
CA MET A 147 -13.72 0.68 0.67
C MET A 147 -15.12 0.69 0.06
N LYS A 148 -15.81 -0.46 0.04
CA LYS A 148 -17.22 -0.54 -0.42
C LYS A 148 -18.19 0.24 0.45
N TYR A 149 -17.90 0.40 1.74
CA TYR A 149 -18.71 1.22 2.63
C TYR A 149 -18.64 2.71 2.24
N GLN A 150 -17.47 3.18 1.81
CA GLN A 150 -17.27 4.55 1.35
C GLN A 150 -17.85 4.80 -0.05
N ASN A 151 -17.61 3.87 -0.98
CA ASN A 151 -18.17 3.93 -2.34
C ASN A 151 -18.37 2.50 -2.86
N LYS A 152 -19.64 2.15 -3.12
CA LYS A 152 -20.06 0.79 -3.55
C LYS A 152 -19.45 0.35 -4.89
N ASN A 153 -19.02 1.30 -5.73
CA ASN A 153 -18.47 1.02 -7.04
C ASN A 153 -16.95 0.82 -7.04
N LEU A 154 -16.29 0.97 -5.87
CA LEU A 154 -14.86 0.76 -5.76
C LEU A 154 -14.54 -0.71 -5.54
N LYS A 155 -13.73 -1.28 -6.41
CA LYS A 155 -13.11 -2.60 -6.23
C LYS A 155 -11.64 -2.45 -5.90
N VAL A 156 -11.23 -3.04 -4.78
CA VAL A 156 -9.84 -3.18 -4.39
C VAL A 156 -9.30 -4.46 -5.00
N ARG A 157 -8.11 -4.38 -5.55
CA ARG A 157 -7.36 -5.54 -6.06
C ARG A 157 -6.00 -5.54 -5.41
N ALA A 158 -5.47 -6.72 -5.16
CA ALA A 158 -4.17 -6.82 -4.54
C ALA A 158 -3.34 -7.95 -5.14
N GLY A 159 -2.13 -7.58 -5.57
CA GLY A 159 -1.09 -8.53 -5.91
C GLY A 159 -0.14 -8.74 -4.73
N VAL A 160 0.23 -9.98 -4.47
CA VAL A 160 1.05 -10.37 -3.33
C VAL A 160 2.31 -11.09 -3.82
N GLY A 161 3.48 -10.50 -3.55
CA GLY A 161 4.78 -11.08 -3.86
C GLY A 161 5.16 -12.22 -2.91
N LYS A 162 6.27 -12.90 -3.20
CA LYS A 162 6.83 -13.91 -2.30
C LYS A 162 7.49 -13.28 -1.08
N ILE A 163 7.68 -14.11 -0.06
CA ILE A 163 8.51 -13.75 1.08
C ILE A 163 9.96 -13.74 0.62
N VAL A 164 10.65 -12.64 0.91
CA VAL A 164 12.08 -12.46 0.66
C VAL A 164 12.81 -12.22 1.97
N SER A 165 14.06 -12.67 2.07
CA SER A 165 14.91 -12.45 3.23
C SER A 165 15.86 -11.30 2.94
N GLY A 166 15.84 -10.30 3.82
CA GLY A 166 16.62 -9.07 3.72
C GLY A 166 15.97 -7.99 2.86
N LEU A 167 16.18 -6.74 3.27
CA LEU A 167 15.64 -5.56 2.58
C LEU A 167 16.18 -5.40 1.16
N ILE A 168 17.38 -5.88 0.88
CA ILE A 168 18.01 -5.82 -0.45
C ILE A 168 17.21 -6.59 -1.51
N ARG A 169 16.38 -7.55 -1.09
CA ARG A 169 15.56 -8.36 -2.00
C ARG A 169 14.11 -7.88 -2.09
N LEU A 170 13.75 -6.78 -1.43
CA LEU A 170 12.40 -6.20 -1.56
C LEU A 170 12.01 -5.89 -3.01
N PRO A 171 12.91 -5.41 -3.90
CA PRO A 171 12.58 -5.19 -5.31
C PRO A 171 12.03 -6.43 -6.02
N GLU A 172 12.54 -7.62 -5.68
CA GLU A 172 12.04 -8.89 -6.24
C GLU A 172 10.56 -9.12 -5.85
N SER A 173 10.25 -9.00 -4.54
CA SER A 173 8.89 -9.18 -4.03
C SER A 173 7.95 -8.09 -4.57
N TYR A 174 8.44 -6.86 -4.74
CA TYR A 174 7.66 -5.75 -5.32
C TYR A 174 7.30 -6.00 -6.78
N LYS A 175 8.27 -6.43 -7.59
CA LYS A 175 8.03 -6.81 -8.99
C LYS A 175 7.01 -7.95 -9.08
N GLU A 176 7.18 -9.01 -8.30
CA GLU A 176 6.26 -10.15 -8.25
C GLU A 176 4.83 -9.73 -7.84
N ALA A 177 4.69 -8.81 -6.87
CA ALA A 177 3.40 -8.28 -6.46
C ALA A 177 2.75 -7.42 -7.57
N GLY A 178 3.55 -6.62 -8.29
CA GLY A 178 3.10 -5.85 -9.44
C GLY A 178 2.61 -6.72 -10.59
N ASP A 179 3.36 -7.77 -10.93
CA ASP A 179 2.99 -8.75 -11.95
C ASP A 179 1.67 -9.45 -11.58
N ALA A 180 1.53 -9.83 -10.29
CA ALA A 180 0.30 -10.44 -9.77
C ALA A 180 -0.91 -9.49 -9.89
N LEU A 181 -0.76 -8.21 -9.57
CA LEU A 181 -1.82 -7.22 -9.71
C LEU A 181 -2.19 -7.01 -11.19
N SER A 182 -1.21 -6.89 -12.08
CA SER A 182 -1.43 -6.72 -13.52
C SER A 182 -2.19 -7.92 -14.12
N PHE A 183 -1.88 -9.12 -13.65
CA PHE A 183 -2.59 -10.32 -14.09
C PHE A 183 -4.07 -10.32 -13.70
N ILE A 184 -4.44 -9.84 -12.51
CA ILE A 184 -5.85 -9.68 -12.12
C ILE A 184 -6.57 -8.78 -13.11
N ASP A 185 -5.91 -7.71 -13.59
CA ASP A 185 -6.48 -6.78 -14.54
C ASP A 185 -6.79 -7.45 -15.88
N ILE A 186 -5.84 -8.21 -16.39
CA ILE A 186 -5.97 -8.94 -17.66
C ILE A 186 -7.00 -10.07 -17.53
N ALA A 187 -6.92 -10.88 -16.49
CA ALA A 187 -7.80 -12.02 -16.27
C ALA A 187 -9.25 -11.59 -16.03
N GLY A 188 -9.48 -10.51 -15.30
CA GLY A 188 -10.81 -9.93 -15.08
C GLY A 188 -11.47 -9.44 -16.36
N ASP A 189 -10.69 -8.84 -17.26
CA ASP A 189 -11.19 -8.36 -18.55
C ASP A 189 -11.55 -9.53 -19.53
N ILE A 190 -10.86 -10.68 -19.39
CA ILE A 190 -11.08 -11.86 -20.27
C ILE A 190 -12.21 -12.77 -19.75
N SER A 191 -12.25 -13.06 -18.45
CA SER A 191 -13.13 -14.09 -17.90
C SER A 191 -14.51 -13.57 -17.51
N GLY A 192 -14.69 -12.26 -17.39
CA GLY A 192 -15.90 -11.66 -16.83
C GLY A 192 -16.21 -12.13 -15.40
N SER A 193 -15.32 -12.91 -14.78
CA SER A 193 -15.49 -13.42 -13.43
C SER A 193 -14.92 -12.41 -12.44
N GLU A 194 -15.82 -11.83 -11.66
CA GLU A 194 -15.54 -10.78 -10.66
C GLU A 194 -14.81 -11.28 -9.39
N ASP A 195 -14.43 -12.56 -9.34
CA ASP A 195 -14.16 -13.25 -8.07
C ASP A 195 -12.73 -13.14 -7.54
N SER A 196 -11.76 -12.60 -8.29
CA SER A 196 -10.37 -12.60 -7.85
C SER A 196 -9.86 -11.19 -7.50
N ALA A 197 -10.28 -10.67 -6.34
CA ALA A 197 -9.71 -9.42 -5.80
C ALA A 197 -8.24 -9.58 -5.34
N VAL A 198 -7.76 -10.81 -5.21
CA VAL A 198 -6.43 -11.14 -4.66
C VAL A 198 -5.72 -12.17 -5.51
N MET A 199 -4.48 -11.89 -5.88
CA MET A 199 -3.59 -12.83 -6.55
C MET A 199 -2.25 -12.92 -5.81
N MET A 200 -1.85 -14.13 -5.43
CA MET A 200 -0.51 -14.37 -4.94
C MET A 200 0.39 -14.82 -6.10
N PHE A 201 1.57 -14.23 -6.19
CA PHE A 201 2.53 -14.58 -7.24
C PHE A 201 2.89 -16.07 -7.26
N SER A 202 2.84 -16.74 -6.09
CA SER A 202 3.04 -18.19 -5.98
C SER A 202 1.95 -19.02 -6.68
N ASP A 203 0.79 -18.44 -6.95
CA ASP A 203 -0.36 -19.13 -7.55
C ASP A 203 -0.32 -19.12 -9.08
N PHE A 204 0.61 -18.35 -9.66
CA PHE A 204 0.74 -18.25 -11.11
C PHE A 204 1.08 -19.56 -11.82
N GLY A 205 1.68 -20.56 -11.13
CA GLY A 205 2.04 -21.83 -11.75
C GLY A 205 2.72 -21.64 -13.11
N ILE A 206 2.15 -22.27 -14.16
CA ILE A 206 2.62 -22.15 -15.54
C ILE A 206 2.50 -20.72 -16.11
N PHE A 207 1.51 -19.94 -15.65
CA PHE A 207 1.35 -18.53 -16.07
C PHE A 207 2.56 -17.66 -15.70
N LYS A 208 3.36 -18.07 -14.69
CA LYS A 208 4.60 -17.39 -14.35
C LYS A 208 5.60 -17.33 -15.52
N LEU A 209 5.70 -18.43 -16.28
CA LEU A 209 6.56 -18.49 -17.48
C LEU A 209 6.02 -17.58 -18.59
N LEU A 210 4.71 -17.40 -18.63
CA LEU A 210 4.01 -16.64 -19.65
C LEU A 210 4.09 -15.13 -19.37
N CYS A 211 4.02 -14.69 -18.10
CA CYS A 211 4.18 -13.27 -17.73
C CYS A 211 5.64 -12.78 -17.85
N GLN A 212 6.62 -13.67 -18.03
CA GLN A 212 8.02 -13.32 -18.28
C GLN A 212 8.32 -13.05 -19.78
N THR A 213 7.39 -13.33 -20.67
CA THR A 213 7.47 -12.94 -22.07
C THR A 213 6.96 -11.50 -22.25
N ASP A 214 7.70 -10.68 -22.96
CA ASP A 214 7.43 -9.24 -23.16
C ASP A 214 6.10 -8.94 -23.89
N ASP A 215 5.34 -9.95 -24.30
CA ASP A 215 4.04 -9.81 -24.96
C ASP A 215 3.00 -10.80 -24.42
N PRO A 216 2.17 -10.37 -23.43
CA PRO A 216 1.09 -11.22 -22.90
C PRO A 216 -0.01 -11.56 -23.91
N GLN A 217 -0.13 -10.83 -25.03
CA GLN A 217 -1.17 -11.07 -26.04
C GLN A 217 -0.91 -12.32 -26.88
N MET A 218 0.34 -12.77 -26.99
CA MET A 218 0.67 -14.05 -27.65
C MET A 218 0.09 -15.30 -26.97
N LEU A 219 -0.46 -15.17 -25.75
CA LEU A 219 -0.97 -16.28 -24.96
C LEU A 219 -2.45 -16.58 -25.19
N ILE A 220 -3.15 -15.70 -25.92
CA ILE A 220 -4.59 -15.79 -26.14
C ILE A 220 -4.89 -16.53 -27.46
N GLU A 221 -3.89 -16.77 -28.32
CA GLU A 221 -4.08 -17.42 -29.63
C GLU A 221 -3.82 -18.95 -29.62
N TYR A 222 -3.64 -19.57 -28.47
CA TYR A 222 -3.56 -21.03 -28.30
C TYR A 222 -4.63 -21.48 -27.29
#